data_bea54f89fa289eb7b70c07b113d67cc8
#
_entry.id   bea54f89fa289eb7b70c07b113d67cc8
#
_cell.length_a   1.000
_cell.length_b   1.000
_cell.length_c   1.000
_cell.angle_alpha   90.00
_cell.angle_beta   90.00
_cell.angle_gamma   90.00
#
_symmetry.space_group_name_H-M   'P 1'
#
loop_
_entity.id
_entity.type
_entity.pdbx_description
1 polymer ?
#
loop_
_entity_poly.entity_id
_entity_poly.type
_entity_poly.pdbx_seq_one_letter_code
_entity_poly.pdbx_strand_id
1 'polypeptide(L)'
;LESSPPKQRKLLFSLLETNEEGDVLADLGEEIQQELVSNISNEELAEAVKELEPDETVDILQNLPEDRMNSILSKMSYRDRKRIEIGLTYPENTAGGLLNTDVISVRPSHSIEVVINYLRDQNELPDNTDKIFVVNKEDEYIGELAISKIITCKPNLIVREVMDTSNNPIFVHQDDKEVATFFERNDIVSSAVVDGSGKLLGRITVDDVLDVIREDADQNFLGMAGVAEDTFAPPGRAAKSRVFWLRD
;
A
#
# COMPACT_ATOMS: atom_id res chain seq x y z
N LEU A 1 15.53 14.62 0.08
CA LEU A 1 16.11 14.03 -1.15
C LEU A 1 15.55 14.67 -2.42
N GLU A 2 14.26 14.85 -2.54
CA GLU A 2 13.59 15.39 -3.74
C GLU A 2 14.11 16.76 -4.18
N SER A 3 14.36 17.65 -3.21
CA SER A 3 14.90 18.99 -3.47
C SER A 3 16.42 19.02 -3.76
N SER A 4 17.07 17.87 -3.86
CA SER A 4 18.53 17.77 -4.04
C SER A 4 18.93 17.40 -5.47
N PRO A 5 20.05 17.90 -6.02
CA PRO A 5 20.56 17.46 -7.31
C PRO A 5 20.90 15.96 -7.30
N PRO A 6 20.79 15.23 -8.46
CA PRO A 6 20.97 13.78 -8.53
C PRO A 6 22.23 13.22 -7.88
N LYS A 7 23.38 13.90 -8.02
CA LYS A 7 24.65 13.47 -7.41
C LYS A 7 24.64 13.57 -5.88
N GLN A 8 24.00 14.60 -5.33
CA GLN A 8 23.89 14.79 -3.89
C GLN A 8 22.85 13.84 -3.32
N ARG A 9 21.77 13.59 -4.04
CA ARG A 9 20.71 12.64 -3.70
C ARG A 9 21.26 11.23 -3.44
N LYS A 10 22.08 10.71 -4.36
CA LYS A 10 22.75 9.41 -4.20
C LYS A 10 23.68 9.37 -2.99
N LEU A 11 24.43 10.45 -2.74
CA LEU A 11 25.30 10.52 -1.58
C LEU A 11 24.49 10.57 -0.28
N LEU A 12 23.41 11.36 -0.23
CA LEU A 12 22.55 11.42 0.94
C LEU A 12 21.88 10.08 1.22
N PHE A 13 21.38 9.40 0.19
CA PHE A 13 20.77 8.09 0.32
C PHE A 13 21.76 7.04 0.86
N SER A 14 23.01 7.03 0.35
CA SER A 14 24.04 6.10 0.84
C SER A 14 24.52 6.34 2.29
N LEU A 15 24.04 7.40 2.95
CA LEU A 15 24.33 7.68 4.36
C LEU A 15 23.23 7.18 5.30
N LEU A 16 22.10 6.71 4.75
CA LEU A 16 21.01 6.12 5.54
C LEU A 16 21.42 4.74 6.07
N GLU A 17 20.82 4.36 7.18
CA GLU A 17 20.87 2.96 7.62
C GLU A 17 19.94 2.12 6.75
N THR A 18 20.29 0.84 6.53
CA THR A 18 19.54 -0.03 5.60
C THR A 18 18.06 -0.19 5.95
N ASN A 19 17.72 -0.11 7.23
CA ASN A 19 16.34 -0.12 7.72
C ASN A 19 15.58 1.19 7.46
N GLU A 20 16.27 2.31 7.19
CA GLU A 20 15.65 3.60 6.84
C GLU A 20 15.55 3.79 5.31
N GLU A 21 16.34 3.01 4.55
CA GLU A 21 16.35 3.10 3.08
C GLU A 21 15.00 2.75 2.46
N GLY A 22 14.31 1.76 3.04
CA GLY A 22 12.99 1.32 2.60
C GLY A 22 11.96 2.43 2.72
N ASP A 23 11.75 2.95 3.93
CA ASP A 23 10.79 4.02 4.22
C ASP A 23 11.03 5.25 3.34
N VAL A 24 12.31 5.61 3.18
CA VAL A 24 12.68 6.73 2.32
C VAL A 24 12.36 6.46 0.84
N LEU A 25 12.53 5.21 0.38
CA LEU A 25 12.17 4.84 -1.00
C LEU A 25 10.66 4.87 -1.22
N ALA A 26 9.87 4.42 -0.23
CA ALA A 26 8.42 4.44 -0.30
C ALA A 26 7.85 5.87 -0.41
N ASP A 27 8.42 6.80 0.36
CA ASP A 27 8.00 8.22 0.40
C ASP A 27 8.42 9.07 -0.82
N LEU A 28 9.27 8.55 -1.72
CA LEU A 28 9.79 9.31 -2.87
C LEU A 28 8.88 9.20 -4.08
N GLY A 29 8.69 10.34 -4.79
CA GLY A 29 8.03 10.34 -6.10
C GLY A 29 8.72 9.40 -7.10
N GLU A 30 7.93 8.76 -7.95
CA GLU A 30 8.29 7.63 -8.82
C GLU A 30 9.59 7.83 -9.61
N GLU A 31 9.80 9.02 -10.22
CA GLU A 31 11.01 9.30 -11.04
C GLU A 31 12.30 9.23 -10.20
N ILE A 32 12.24 9.74 -8.97
CA ILE A 32 13.39 9.77 -8.05
C ILE A 32 13.62 8.40 -7.44
N GLN A 33 12.55 7.72 -7.05
CA GLN A 33 12.57 6.34 -6.58
C GLN A 33 13.25 5.43 -7.60
N GLN A 34 12.82 5.44 -8.86
CA GLN A 34 13.43 4.66 -9.95
C GLN A 34 14.93 5.01 -10.17
N GLU A 35 15.29 6.30 -10.09
CA GLU A 35 16.70 6.72 -10.18
C GLU A 35 17.54 6.09 -9.08
N LEU A 36 17.09 6.13 -7.82
CA LEU A 36 17.82 5.58 -6.69
C LEU A 36 17.87 4.06 -6.76
N VAL A 37 16.72 3.42 -6.92
CA VAL A 37 16.60 1.96 -7.03
C VAL A 37 17.49 1.40 -8.13
N SER A 38 17.66 2.09 -9.27
CA SER A 38 18.55 1.65 -10.35
C SER A 38 20.04 1.55 -9.95
N ASN A 39 20.43 2.19 -8.85
CA ASN A 39 21.82 2.23 -8.36
C ASN A 39 22.07 1.33 -7.14
N ILE A 40 21.05 0.72 -6.59
CA ILE A 40 21.11 -0.19 -5.44
C ILE A 40 21.27 -1.62 -5.94
N SER A 41 22.05 -2.45 -5.25
CA SER A 41 22.15 -3.89 -5.56
C SER A 41 20.85 -4.62 -5.22
N ASN A 42 20.63 -5.81 -5.81
CA ASN A 42 19.45 -6.61 -5.49
C ASN A 42 19.46 -7.10 -4.04
N GLU A 43 20.65 -7.25 -3.45
CA GLU A 43 20.85 -7.61 -2.06
C GLU A 43 20.41 -6.50 -1.12
N GLU A 44 20.89 -5.28 -1.37
CA GLU A 44 20.53 -4.10 -0.59
C GLU A 44 19.03 -3.79 -0.71
N LEU A 45 18.49 -3.81 -1.92
CA LEU A 45 17.07 -3.54 -2.11
C LEU A 45 16.18 -4.59 -1.43
N ALA A 46 16.54 -5.88 -1.50
CA ALA A 46 15.79 -6.93 -0.81
C ALA A 46 15.80 -6.77 0.73
N GLU A 47 16.86 -6.21 1.30
CA GLU A 47 16.92 -5.92 2.73
C GLU A 47 16.18 -4.61 3.07
N ALA A 48 16.29 -3.57 2.23
CA ALA A 48 15.61 -2.30 2.42
C ALA A 48 14.07 -2.45 2.44
N VAL A 49 13.51 -3.26 1.53
CA VAL A 49 12.05 -3.47 1.45
C VAL A 49 11.50 -4.50 2.43
N LYS A 50 12.34 -5.07 3.29
CA LYS A 50 11.93 -6.18 4.17
C LYS A 50 10.98 -5.77 5.28
N GLU A 51 11.14 -4.57 5.79
CA GLU A 51 10.35 -4.00 6.89
C GLU A 51 9.15 -3.18 6.36
N LEU A 52 9.08 -2.93 5.05
CA LEU A 52 7.98 -2.21 4.42
C LEU A 52 6.67 -2.99 4.42
N GLU A 53 5.56 -2.29 4.34
CA GLU A 53 4.26 -2.91 4.09
C GLU A 53 4.21 -3.57 2.70
N PRO A 54 3.34 -4.57 2.48
CA PRO A 54 3.29 -5.30 1.22
C PRO A 54 3.00 -4.45 -0.01
N ASP A 55 2.11 -3.47 0.10
CA ASP A 55 1.74 -2.51 -0.94
C ASP A 55 2.91 -1.59 -1.31
N GLU A 56 3.58 -0.95 -0.34
CA GLU A 56 4.79 -0.16 -0.57
C GLU A 56 5.89 -0.96 -1.28
N THR A 57 6.06 -2.23 -0.88
CA THR A 57 7.01 -3.12 -1.55
C THR A 57 6.59 -3.42 -3.00
N VAL A 58 5.29 -3.60 -3.26
CA VAL A 58 4.73 -3.80 -4.61
C VAL A 58 5.03 -2.59 -5.48
N ASP A 59 4.80 -1.37 -4.99
CA ASP A 59 5.03 -0.12 -5.74
C ASP A 59 6.50 0.04 -6.16
N ILE A 60 7.43 -0.32 -5.28
CA ILE A 60 8.86 -0.31 -5.62
C ILE A 60 9.20 -1.38 -6.67
N LEU A 61 8.64 -2.59 -6.54
CA LEU A 61 9.05 -3.73 -7.36
C LEU A 61 8.40 -3.78 -8.73
N GLN A 62 7.17 -3.31 -8.90
CA GLN A 62 6.43 -3.37 -10.18
C GLN A 62 7.09 -2.56 -11.29
N ASN A 63 7.83 -1.52 -10.93
CA ASN A 63 8.57 -0.67 -11.85
C ASN A 63 9.96 -1.22 -12.25
N LEU A 64 10.33 -2.42 -11.75
CA LEU A 64 11.61 -3.06 -12.05
C LEU A 64 11.53 -4.00 -13.27
N PRO A 65 12.66 -4.22 -13.97
CA PRO A 65 12.76 -5.31 -14.93
C PRO A 65 12.45 -6.67 -14.27
N GLU A 66 11.73 -7.54 -14.98
CA GLU A 66 11.24 -8.84 -14.46
C GLU A 66 12.35 -9.71 -13.84
N ASP A 67 13.53 -9.77 -14.49
CA ASP A 67 14.68 -10.53 -13.97
C ASP A 67 15.14 -10.00 -12.60
N ARG A 68 15.13 -8.67 -12.44
CA ARG A 68 15.54 -8.01 -11.20
C ARG A 68 14.51 -8.23 -10.09
N MET A 69 13.24 -8.02 -10.39
CA MET A 69 12.12 -8.29 -9.49
C MET A 69 12.16 -9.74 -8.99
N ASN A 70 12.28 -10.71 -9.88
CA ASN A 70 12.37 -12.13 -9.51
C ASN A 70 13.59 -12.43 -8.63
N SER A 71 14.74 -11.78 -8.88
CA SER A 71 15.92 -11.92 -8.03
C SER A 71 15.68 -11.44 -6.60
N ILE A 72 14.98 -10.31 -6.43
CA ILE A 72 14.65 -9.73 -5.12
C ILE A 72 13.63 -10.64 -4.40
N LEU A 73 12.53 -11.00 -5.07
CA LEU A 73 11.51 -11.90 -4.53
C LEU A 73 12.09 -13.24 -4.05
N SER A 74 13.11 -13.76 -4.75
CA SER A 74 13.77 -15.01 -4.37
C SER A 74 14.53 -14.94 -3.03
N LYS A 75 14.85 -13.75 -2.54
CA LYS A 75 15.57 -13.50 -1.28
C LYS A 75 14.63 -13.29 -0.09
N MET A 76 13.35 -13.05 -0.35
CA MET A 76 12.32 -12.86 0.67
C MET A 76 11.88 -14.19 1.29
N SER A 77 11.28 -14.12 2.49
CA SER A 77 10.61 -15.27 3.09
C SER A 77 9.49 -15.79 2.19
N TYR A 78 9.14 -17.06 2.27
CA TYR A 78 8.02 -17.62 1.49
C TYR A 78 6.71 -16.88 1.77
N ARG A 79 6.48 -16.43 3.00
CA ARG A 79 5.26 -15.73 3.42
C ARG A 79 5.18 -14.34 2.77
N ASP A 80 6.25 -13.54 2.91
CA ASP A 80 6.28 -12.16 2.39
C ASP A 80 6.24 -12.16 0.87
N ARG A 81 7.06 -13.00 0.23
CA ARG A 81 7.02 -13.19 -1.22
C ARG A 81 5.60 -13.47 -1.73
N LYS A 82 4.84 -14.35 -1.05
CA LYS A 82 3.49 -14.70 -1.48
C LYS A 82 2.52 -13.53 -1.34
N ARG A 83 2.69 -12.67 -0.33
CA ARG A 83 1.92 -11.43 -0.15
C ARG A 83 2.19 -10.44 -1.29
N ILE A 84 3.46 -10.20 -1.60
CA ILE A 84 3.88 -9.33 -2.69
C ILE A 84 3.41 -9.87 -4.05
N GLU A 85 3.56 -11.17 -4.33
CA GLU A 85 3.10 -11.79 -5.58
C GLU A 85 1.59 -11.58 -5.81
N ILE A 86 0.78 -11.51 -4.75
CA ILE A 86 -0.65 -11.19 -4.86
C ILE A 86 -0.84 -9.75 -5.32
N GLY A 87 -0.17 -8.77 -4.68
CA GLY A 87 -0.25 -7.36 -5.06
C GLY A 87 0.18 -7.14 -6.51
N LEU A 88 1.32 -7.71 -6.92
CA LEU A 88 1.85 -7.64 -8.29
C LEU A 88 0.91 -8.21 -9.37
N THR A 89 -0.17 -8.93 -9.00
CA THR A 89 -1.15 -9.44 -9.96
C THR A 89 -2.11 -8.36 -10.46
N TYR A 90 -2.23 -7.25 -9.74
CA TYR A 90 -3.21 -6.20 -10.01
C TYR A 90 -2.56 -4.96 -10.63
N PRO A 91 -3.28 -4.23 -11.50
CA PRO A 91 -2.80 -2.95 -12.02
C PRO A 91 -2.68 -1.90 -10.90
N GLU A 92 -1.67 -1.05 -11.01
CA GLU A 92 -1.34 0.00 -10.04
C GLU A 92 -2.52 0.96 -9.74
N ASN A 93 -3.19 1.44 -10.78
CA ASN A 93 -4.32 2.39 -10.66
C ASN A 93 -5.66 1.70 -10.33
N THR A 94 -5.60 0.67 -9.50
CA THR A 94 -6.79 -0.02 -8.97
C THR A 94 -6.68 -0.24 -7.47
N ALA A 95 -7.79 -0.58 -6.81
CA ALA A 95 -7.80 -1.01 -5.42
C ALA A 95 -6.82 -2.18 -5.16
N GLY A 96 -6.47 -2.94 -6.18
CA GLY A 96 -5.48 -4.01 -6.09
C GLY A 96 -4.05 -3.50 -6.03
N GLY A 97 -3.75 -2.32 -6.60
CA GLY A 97 -2.47 -1.64 -6.45
C GLY A 97 -2.25 -1.15 -5.01
N LEU A 98 -3.32 -0.67 -4.37
CA LEU A 98 -3.32 -0.21 -2.97
C LEU A 98 -3.53 -1.34 -1.95
N LEU A 99 -3.44 -2.61 -2.38
CA LEU A 99 -3.84 -3.76 -1.57
C LEU A 99 -2.78 -4.12 -0.54
N ASN A 100 -3.02 -3.81 0.71
CA ASN A 100 -2.28 -4.39 1.83
C ASN A 100 -2.86 -5.76 2.20
N THR A 101 -2.08 -6.81 2.03
CA THR A 101 -2.46 -8.18 2.33
C THR A 101 -2.28 -8.55 3.80
N ASP A 102 -1.70 -7.66 4.62
CA ASP A 102 -1.57 -7.86 6.06
C ASP A 102 -2.87 -7.45 6.75
N VAL A 103 -3.76 -8.41 6.87
CA VAL A 103 -5.13 -8.21 7.36
C VAL A 103 -5.48 -9.20 8.46
N ILE A 104 -6.14 -8.70 9.49
CA ILE A 104 -6.65 -9.54 10.58
C ILE A 104 -8.10 -9.89 10.30
N SER A 105 -8.40 -11.18 10.25
CA SER A 105 -9.76 -11.68 10.08
C SER A 105 -10.16 -12.70 11.16
N VAL A 106 -11.45 -12.71 11.50
CA VAL A 106 -12.05 -13.60 12.48
C VAL A 106 -13.34 -14.22 11.96
N ARG A 107 -13.79 -15.27 12.64
CA ARG A 107 -15.06 -15.94 12.33
C ARG A 107 -16.21 -15.37 13.16
N PRO A 108 -17.44 -15.29 12.64
CA PRO A 108 -18.60 -14.76 13.36
C PRO A 108 -19.00 -15.59 14.60
N SER A 109 -18.50 -16.81 14.70
CA SER A 109 -18.76 -17.70 15.84
C SER A 109 -17.77 -17.54 17.01
N HIS A 110 -16.68 -16.80 16.83
CA HIS A 110 -15.72 -16.57 17.91
C HIS A 110 -16.32 -15.66 18.98
N SER A 111 -15.99 -15.92 20.26
CA SER A 111 -16.31 -14.98 21.33
C SER A 111 -15.34 -13.80 21.31
N ILE A 112 -15.77 -12.67 21.87
CA ILE A 112 -14.90 -11.49 22.02
C ILE A 112 -13.65 -11.82 22.83
N GLU A 113 -13.75 -12.69 23.84
CA GLU A 113 -12.61 -13.17 24.61
C GLU A 113 -11.56 -13.88 23.73
N VAL A 114 -12.00 -14.74 22.83
CA VAL A 114 -11.10 -15.42 21.85
C VAL A 114 -10.45 -14.42 20.93
N VAL A 115 -11.20 -13.43 20.45
CA VAL A 115 -10.68 -12.35 19.60
C VAL A 115 -9.60 -11.52 20.33
N ILE A 116 -9.88 -11.11 21.58
CA ILE A 116 -8.92 -10.35 22.39
C ILE A 116 -7.64 -11.15 22.61
N ASN A 117 -7.74 -12.43 22.94
CA ASN A 117 -6.57 -13.27 23.15
C ASN A 117 -5.77 -13.44 21.85
N TYR A 118 -6.45 -13.66 20.72
CA TYR A 118 -5.82 -13.74 19.41
C TYR A 118 -5.05 -12.46 19.06
N LEU A 119 -5.63 -11.27 19.28
CA LEU A 119 -4.95 -9.99 19.05
C LEU A 119 -3.75 -9.79 19.98
N ARG A 120 -3.83 -10.23 21.23
CA ARG A 120 -2.72 -10.16 22.19
C ARG A 120 -1.57 -11.11 21.88
N ASP A 121 -1.88 -12.24 21.24
CA ASP A 121 -0.88 -13.22 20.82
C ASP A 121 -0.09 -12.77 19.57
N GLN A 122 -0.59 -11.73 18.86
CA GLN A 122 0.20 -11.07 17.84
C GLN A 122 1.28 -10.22 18.54
N ASN A 123 2.52 -10.31 18.10
CA ASN A 123 3.60 -9.46 18.64
C ASN A 123 3.32 -7.98 18.34
N GLU A 124 2.80 -7.74 17.13
CA GLU A 124 2.47 -6.43 16.60
C GLU A 124 1.24 -6.55 15.71
N LEU A 125 0.39 -5.53 15.72
CA LEU A 125 -0.74 -5.45 14.80
C LEU A 125 -0.28 -4.65 13.56
N PRO A 126 -0.83 -4.95 12.38
CA PRO A 126 -0.58 -4.12 11.20
C PRO A 126 -0.89 -2.65 11.49
N ASP A 127 -0.12 -1.74 10.91
CA ASP A 127 -0.28 -0.31 11.09
C ASP A 127 -1.72 0.13 10.74
N ASN A 128 -2.17 1.24 11.29
CA ASN A 128 -3.52 1.77 11.06
C ASN A 128 -4.68 0.77 11.30
N THR A 129 -4.50 -0.23 12.18
CA THR A 129 -5.55 -1.21 12.51
C THR A 129 -6.63 -0.58 13.40
N ASP A 130 -7.68 -0.04 12.81
CA ASP A 130 -8.86 0.52 13.48
C ASP A 130 -9.98 -0.52 13.70
N LYS A 131 -10.00 -1.57 12.90
CA LYS A 131 -10.97 -2.66 12.89
C LYS A 131 -10.34 -3.99 12.44
N ILE A 132 -11.06 -5.07 12.66
CA ILE A 132 -10.76 -6.39 12.10
C ILE A 132 -11.93 -6.85 11.22
N PHE A 133 -11.66 -7.70 10.25
CA PHE A 133 -12.66 -8.14 9.29
C PHE A 133 -13.27 -9.48 9.69
N VAL A 134 -14.54 -9.65 9.39
CA VAL A 134 -15.26 -10.88 9.70
C VAL A 134 -15.53 -11.63 8.41
N VAL A 135 -15.11 -12.90 8.36
CA VAL A 135 -15.25 -13.75 7.18
C VAL A 135 -15.99 -15.05 7.51
N ASN A 136 -16.73 -15.58 6.54
CA ASN A 136 -17.39 -16.86 6.64
C ASN A 136 -16.40 -18.03 6.43
N LYS A 137 -16.89 -19.28 6.36
CA LYS A 137 -16.06 -20.49 6.21
C LYS A 137 -15.33 -20.55 4.87
N GLU A 138 -15.84 -19.89 3.87
CA GLU A 138 -15.34 -19.80 2.50
C GLU A 138 -14.37 -18.61 2.33
N ASP A 139 -14.03 -17.89 3.45
CA ASP A 139 -13.23 -16.67 3.50
C ASP A 139 -13.87 -15.45 2.82
N GLU A 140 -15.20 -15.49 2.56
CA GLU A 140 -15.93 -14.33 2.06
C GLU A 140 -16.17 -13.31 3.17
N TYR A 141 -15.99 -12.04 2.85
CA TYR A 141 -16.25 -10.91 3.77
C TYR A 141 -17.74 -10.82 4.09
N ILE A 142 -18.05 -10.73 5.38
CA ILE A 142 -19.43 -10.63 5.87
C ILE A 142 -19.64 -9.47 6.85
N GLY A 143 -18.63 -8.71 7.14
CA GLY A 143 -18.70 -7.56 8.03
C GLY A 143 -17.37 -7.24 8.71
N GLU A 144 -17.41 -6.29 9.63
CA GLU A 144 -16.24 -5.79 10.33
C GLU A 144 -16.51 -5.56 11.81
N LEU A 145 -15.46 -5.46 12.61
CA LEU A 145 -15.55 -5.25 14.05
C LEU A 145 -14.49 -4.24 14.48
N ALA A 146 -14.92 -3.05 14.87
CA ALA A 146 -14.03 -1.98 15.33
C ALA A 146 -13.28 -2.40 16.61
N ILE A 147 -11.98 -2.04 16.68
CA ILE A 147 -11.14 -2.31 17.87
C ILE A 147 -11.77 -1.68 19.13
N SER A 148 -12.31 -0.47 19.03
CA SER A 148 -13.02 0.20 20.13
C SER A 148 -14.19 -0.64 20.67
N LYS A 149 -14.90 -1.35 19.79
CA LYS A 149 -16.02 -2.20 20.15
C LYS A 149 -15.55 -3.51 20.81
N ILE A 150 -14.46 -4.10 20.34
CA ILE A 150 -13.81 -5.28 20.94
C ILE A 150 -13.45 -4.99 22.40
N ILE A 151 -12.89 -3.80 22.68
CA ILE A 151 -12.44 -3.41 24.03
C ILE A 151 -13.62 -3.15 24.97
N THR A 152 -14.74 -2.64 24.46
CA THR A 152 -15.89 -2.20 25.27
C THR A 152 -16.99 -3.25 25.44
N CYS A 153 -17.03 -4.26 24.58
CA CYS A 153 -18.00 -5.35 24.64
C CYS A 153 -17.70 -6.34 25.77
N LYS A 154 -18.76 -7.04 26.20
CA LYS A 154 -18.60 -8.14 27.16
C LYS A 154 -17.85 -9.30 26.49
N PRO A 155 -16.87 -9.93 27.17
CA PRO A 155 -16.04 -10.99 26.58
C PRO A 155 -16.80 -12.23 26.10
N ASN A 156 -17.96 -12.52 26.71
CA ASN A 156 -18.77 -13.70 26.39
C ASN A 156 -19.70 -13.53 25.18
N LEU A 157 -19.80 -12.31 24.60
CA LEU A 157 -20.54 -12.10 23.36
C LEU A 157 -19.81 -12.73 22.19
N ILE A 158 -20.55 -13.16 21.18
CA ILE A 158 -19.96 -13.65 19.92
C ILE A 158 -19.86 -12.51 18.89
N VAL A 159 -18.89 -12.62 17.99
CA VAL A 159 -18.61 -11.62 16.95
C VAL A 159 -19.87 -11.25 16.16
N ARG A 160 -20.67 -12.26 15.75
CA ARG A 160 -21.94 -12.06 15.02
C ARG A 160 -22.93 -11.10 15.70
N GLU A 161 -22.92 -11.02 17.03
CA GLU A 161 -23.86 -10.17 17.78
C GLU A 161 -23.43 -8.70 17.82
N VAL A 162 -22.16 -8.45 17.54
CA VAL A 162 -21.54 -7.13 17.72
C VAL A 162 -20.87 -6.58 16.46
N MET A 163 -20.65 -7.39 15.43
CA MET A 163 -20.06 -6.95 14.16
C MET A 163 -20.97 -5.96 13.44
N ASP A 164 -20.37 -5.13 12.62
CA ASP A 164 -21.06 -4.26 11.68
C ASP A 164 -21.12 -4.94 10.30
N THR A 165 -22.30 -4.97 9.70
CA THR A 165 -22.56 -5.55 8.38
C THR A 165 -23.04 -4.50 7.38
N SER A 166 -23.05 -3.23 7.75
CA SER A 166 -23.57 -2.13 6.92
C SER A 166 -22.55 -1.64 5.89
N ASN A 167 -21.26 -1.87 6.13
CA ASN A 167 -20.19 -1.39 5.27
C ASN A 167 -19.94 -2.37 4.11
N ASN A 168 -19.89 -1.82 2.90
CA ASN A 168 -19.58 -2.59 1.71
C ASN A 168 -18.05 -2.64 1.52
N PRO A 169 -17.50 -3.82 1.16
CA PRO A 169 -16.10 -3.92 0.80
C PRO A 169 -15.83 -3.27 -0.56
N ILE A 170 -14.57 -2.94 -0.81
CA ILE A 170 -14.07 -2.46 -2.10
C ILE A 170 -13.73 -3.68 -2.97
N PHE A 171 -14.09 -3.62 -4.25
CA PHE A 171 -13.68 -4.67 -5.20
C PHE A 171 -12.28 -4.38 -5.74
N VAL A 172 -11.44 -5.39 -5.80
CA VAL A 172 -10.01 -5.30 -6.14
C VAL A 172 -9.71 -4.63 -7.49
N HIS A 173 -10.65 -4.64 -8.43
CA HIS A 173 -10.50 -3.99 -9.75
C HIS A 173 -11.13 -2.58 -9.82
N GLN A 174 -11.61 -2.04 -8.70
CA GLN A 174 -12.15 -0.69 -8.65
C GLN A 174 -11.01 0.32 -8.85
N ASP A 175 -11.28 1.40 -9.56
CA ASP A 175 -10.34 2.48 -9.83
C ASP A 175 -9.88 3.16 -8.51
N ASP A 176 -8.60 3.47 -8.37
CA ASP A 176 -7.99 4.05 -7.17
C ASP A 176 -8.59 5.40 -6.79
N LYS A 177 -8.93 6.25 -7.78
CA LYS A 177 -9.57 7.55 -7.55
C LYS A 177 -11.03 7.41 -7.08
N GLU A 178 -11.71 6.35 -7.52
CA GLU A 178 -13.02 6.00 -6.97
C GLU A 178 -12.91 5.54 -5.52
N VAL A 179 -11.85 4.77 -5.20
CA VAL A 179 -11.51 4.37 -3.83
C VAL A 179 -11.23 5.60 -2.97
N ALA A 180 -10.41 6.53 -3.44
CA ALA A 180 -10.11 7.77 -2.74
C ALA A 180 -11.38 8.59 -2.44
N THR A 181 -12.26 8.72 -3.44
CA THR A 181 -13.56 9.38 -3.27
C THR A 181 -14.45 8.65 -2.26
N PHE A 182 -14.40 7.32 -2.21
CA PHE A 182 -15.15 6.52 -1.25
C PHE A 182 -14.67 6.74 0.18
N PHE A 183 -13.35 6.77 0.41
CA PHE A 183 -12.76 7.04 1.71
C PHE A 183 -13.12 8.44 2.22
N GLU A 184 -12.95 9.47 1.37
CA GLU A 184 -13.28 10.86 1.70
C GLU A 184 -14.75 11.05 2.07
N ARG A 185 -15.69 10.45 1.31
CA ARG A 185 -17.11 10.60 1.57
C ARG A 185 -17.62 9.91 2.81
N ASN A 186 -16.94 8.87 3.26
CA ASN A 186 -17.39 8.04 4.37
C ASN A 186 -16.54 8.22 5.63
N ASP A 187 -15.52 9.08 5.62
CA ASP A 187 -14.61 9.36 6.75
C ASP A 187 -14.05 8.07 7.38
N ILE A 188 -13.62 7.12 6.53
CA ILE A 188 -13.13 5.81 6.98
C ILE A 188 -11.59 5.77 7.04
N VAL A 189 -11.06 4.99 7.98
CA VAL A 189 -9.61 4.79 8.18
C VAL A 189 -9.12 3.60 7.37
N SER A 190 -9.91 2.53 7.31
CA SER A 190 -9.57 1.35 6.51
C SER A 190 -10.81 0.71 5.89
N SER A 191 -10.63 -0.07 4.81
CA SER A 191 -11.70 -0.83 4.17
C SER A 191 -11.23 -2.21 3.72
N ALA A 192 -12.12 -3.20 3.78
CA ALA A 192 -11.87 -4.52 3.23
C ALA A 192 -11.78 -4.47 1.70
N VAL A 193 -10.86 -5.23 1.12
CA VAL A 193 -10.77 -5.46 -0.33
C VAL A 193 -11.12 -6.91 -0.62
N VAL A 194 -11.99 -7.11 -1.58
CA VAL A 194 -12.49 -8.44 -1.98
C VAL A 194 -12.32 -8.70 -3.46
N ASP A 195 -12.25 -9.97 -3.82
CA ASP A 195 -12.32 -10.41 -5.22
C ASP A 195 -13.77 -10.42 -5.74
N GLY A 196 -13.94 -10.81 -7.02
CA GLY A 196 -15.25 -10.91 -7.67
C GLY A 196 -16.20 -11.94 -7.05
N SER A 197 -15.71 -12.83 -6.18
CA SER A 197 -16.52 -13.80 -5.42
C SER A 197 -16.90 -13.32 -4.02
N GLY A 198 -16.35 -12.17 -3.58
CA GLY A 198 -16.53 -11.63 -2.24
C GLY A 198 -15.51 -12.14 -1.22
N LYS A 199 -14.49 -12.88 -1.65
CA LYS A 199 -13.43 -13.37 -0.78
C LYS A 199 -12.51 -12.25 -0.36
N LEU A 200 -12.20 -12.15 0.95
CA LEU A 200 -11.30 -11.16 1.50
C LEU A 200 -9.87 -11.39 0.98
N LEU A 201 -9.30 -10.39 0.32
CA LEU A 201 -7.93 -10.39 -0.18
C LEU A 201 -6.99 -9.64 0.76
N GLY A 202 -7.45 -8.53 1.32
CA GLY A 202 -6.69 -7.64 2.18
C GLY A 202 -7.49 -6.42 2.58
N ARG A 203 -6.81 -5.32 2.80
CA ARG A 203 -7.39 -4.02 3.16
C ARG A 203 -6.70 -2.90 2.38
N ILE A 204 -7.32 -1.72 2.37
CA ILE A 204 -6.71 -0.44 2.01
C ILE A 204 -6.84 0.46 3.22
N THR A 205 -5.85 1.29 3.49
CA THR A 205 -5.83 2.25 4.59
C THR A 205 -5.85 3.69 4.08
N VAL A 206 -6.10 4.65 4.96
CA VAL A 206 -6.30 6.05 4.56
C VAL A 206 -5.00 6.72 4.10
N ASP A 207 -3.84 6.27 4.57
CA ASP A 207 -2.52 6.72 4.16
C ASP A 207 -2.27 6.46 2.68
N ASP A 208 -2.50 5.22 2.19
CA ASP A 208 -2.41 4.87 0.77
C ASP A 208 -3.33 5.74 -0.10
N VAL A 209 -4.54 5.94 0.38
CA VAL A 209 -5.52 6.81 -0.28
C VAL A 209 -5.08 8.27 -0.34
N LEU A 210 -4.42 8.77 0.71
CA LEU A 210 -3.86 10.13 0.73
C LEU A 210 -2.75 10.29 -0.29
N ASP A 211 -1.96 9.27 -0.55
CA ASP A 211 -0.92 9.29 -1.57
C ASP A 211 -1.50 9.34 -2.97
N VAL A 212 -2.55 8.57 -3.27
CA VAL A 212 -3.32 8.70 -4.53
C VAL A 212 -3.84 10.13 -4.74
N ILE A 213 -4.42 10.75 -3.69
CA ILE A 213 -4.93 12.13 -3.76
C ILE A 213 -3.79 13.12 -4.02
N ARG A 214 -2.64 12.93 -3.36
CA ARG A 214 -1.45 13.78 -3.52
C ARG A 214 -0.88 13.66 -4.93
N GLU A 215 -0.73 12.46 -5.44
CA GLU A 215 -0.24 12.21 -6.79
C GLU A 215 -1.16 12.81 -7.86
N ASP A 216 -2.48 12.64 -7.73
CA ASP A 216 -3.45 13.24 -8.66
C ASP A 216 -3.38 14.77 -8.63
N ALA A 217 -3.20 15.38 -7.45
CA ALA A 217 -3.03 16.82 -7.30
C ALA A 217 -1.72 17.31 -7.96
N ASP A 218 -0.63 16.59 -7.78
CA ASP A 218 0.68 16.94 -8.35
C ASP A 218 0.69 16.78 -9.88
N GLN A 219 0.11 15.71 -10.41
CA GLN A 219 -0.06 15.51 -11.85
C GLN A 219 -0.90 16.62 -12.48
N ASN A 220 -1.99 17.02 -11.83
CA ASN A 220 -2.85 18.12 -12.29
C ASN A 220 -2.10 19.47 -12.26
N PHE A 221 -1.31 19.73 -11.21
CA PHE A 221 -0.51 20.95 -11.08
C PHE A 221 0.61 21.00 -12.13
N LEU A 222 1.34 19.90 -12.32
CA LEU A 222 2.40 19.78 -13.34
C LEU A 222 1.84 19.89 -14.76
N GLY A 223 0.70 19.27 -15.02
CA GLY A 223 -0.02 19.40 -16.28
C GLY A 223 -0.38 20.86 -16.61
N MET A 224 -0.82 21.64 -15.62
CA MET A 224 -1.10 23.08 -15.78
C MET A 224 0.17 23.94 -15.91
N ALA A 225 1.24 23.57 -15.22
CA ALA A 225 2.50 24.33 -15.22
C ALA A 225 3.44 23.97 -16.38
N GLY A 226 3.23 22.85 -17.07
CA GLY A 226 4.10 22.32 -18.12
C GLY A 226 5.53 22.00 -17.64
N VAL A 227 5.68 21.64 -16.36
CA VAL A 227 6.96 21.37 -15.69
C VAL A 227 7.10 19.88 -15.43
N ALA A 228 8.26 19.29 -15.68
CA ALA A 228 8.57 17.92 -15.30
C ALA A 228 8.77 17.81 -13.77
N GLU A 229 8.42 16.68 -13.17
CA GLU A 229 8.51 16.41 -11.73
C GLU A 229 9.90 16.70 -11.13
N ASP A 230 10.97 16.34 -11.83
CA ASP A 230 12.33 16.62 -11.37
C ASP A 230 12.82 17.99 -11.84
N THR A 231 12.84 18.96 -10.93
CA THR A 231 13.39 20.32 -11.16
C THR A 231 14.87 20.31 -11.56
N PHE A 232 15.60 19.23 -11.28
CA PHE A 232 17.02 19.05 -11.61
C PHE A 232 17.27 18.09 -12.79
N ALA A 233 16.22 17.66 -13.48
CA ALA A 233 16.36 16.81 -14.66
C ALA A 233 17.27 17.44 -15.71
N PRO A 234 18.11 16.65 -16.42
CA PRO A 234 19.00 17.18 -17.47
C PRO A 234 18.21 17.95 -18.51
N PRO A 235 18.75 19.11 -19.02
CA PRO A 235 18.04 20.00 -19.96
C PRO A 235 17.45 19.30 -21.19
N GLY A 236 18.02 18.17 -21.59
CA GLY A 236 17.54 17.37 -22.72
C GLY A 236 16.23 16.60 -22.47
N ARG A 237 15.92 16.22 -21.22
CA ARG A 237 14.62 15.60 -20.83
C ARG A 237 13.56 16.67 -20.68
N ALA A 238 13.84 17.73 -19.96
CA ALA A 238 12.94 18.86 -19.77
C ALA A 238 12.53 19.55 -21.11
N ALA A 239 13.44 19.56 -22.12
CA ALA A 239 13.13 20.09 -23.43
C ALA A 239 12.21 19.17 -24.26
N LYS A 240 12.29 17.84 -24.11
CA LYS A 240 11.44 16.90 -24.86
C LYS A 240 9.97 16.95 -24.36
N SER A 241 9.72 17.06 -23.08
CA SER A 241 8.36 17.19 -22.55
C SER A 241 7.70 18.50 -22.97
N ARG A 242 8.46 19.61 -23.00
CA ARG A 242 7.96 20.95 -23.42
C ARG A 242 7.68 21.07 -24.92
N VAL A 243 8.38 20.34 -25.76
CA VAL A 243 8.19 20.37 -27.23
C VAL A 243 6.92 19.65 -27.66
N PHE A 244 6.42 18.71 -26.86
CA PHE A 244 5.18 17.96 -27.17
C PHE A 244 3.93 18.86 -27.10
N TRP A 245 3.93 19.88 -26.25
CA TRP A 245 2.80 20.83 -26.05
C TRP A 245 2.77 22.00 -27.06
N LEU A 246 3.81 22.18 -27.88
CA LEU A 246 3.90 23.28 -28.86
C LEU A 246 3.48 22.86 -30.28
N ARG A 247 2.86 21.67 -30.45
CA ARG A 247 2.60 21.09 -31.78
C ARG A 247 1.13 20.97 -32.16
N ASP A 248 0.23 21.74 -31.49
CA ASP A 248 -1.16 21.94 -31.89
C ASP A 248 -1.45 23.41 -32.17
#